data_6a77be570e377dfc8f239b924189bbc6
#
_entry.id   6a77be570e377dfc8f239b924189bbc6
#
_cell.length_a   1.000
_cell.length_b   1.000
_cell.length_c   1.000
_cell.angle_alpha   90.00
_cell.angle_beta   90.00
_cell.angle_gamma   90.00
#
_symmetry.space_group_name_H-M   'P 1'
#
loop_
_entity.id
_entity.type
_entity.pdbx_description
1 polymer ?
#
loop_
_entity_poly.entity_id
_entity_poly.type
_entity_poly.pdbx_seq_one_letter_code
_entity_poly.pdbx_strand_id
1 'polypeptide(L)'
;KRQVIKWAFNANFERVCLSRYLRDLGVSLDPFHDNHPLSTECARFLNPESWRCSMVWAATMGLPLSLEGVGAVLGLEKQKLTEGKDLIKYFSVPCAPTKANGGRTRNHPFHAPDKWEAFKKYNIRDVETEIGIKDRLAKFPVPEAVWDEYHIDQEINDRGVRLDMDLSLIHISEPTRP
;
A
#
# COMPACT_ATOMS: atom_id res chain seq x y z
N LYS A 1 -12.29 19.97 13.07
CA LYS A 1 -12.45 18.48 13.13
C LYS A 1 -11.06 17.91 13.39
N ARG A 2 -10.90 17.02 14.36
CA ARG A 2 -9.62 16.33 14.59
C ARG A 2 -9.33 15.47 13.35
N GLN A 3 -8.21 15.69 12.68
CA GLN A 3 -7.76 14.86 11.59
C GLN A 3 -7.46 13.45 12.13
N VAL A 4 -8.09 12.42 11.59
CA VAL A 4 -7.85 11.04 11.98
C VAL A 4 -6.57 10.56 11.30
N ILE A 5 -5.57 10.23 12.11
CA ILE A 5 -4.32 9.65 11.60
C ILE A 5 -4.54 8.15 11.30
N LYS A 6 -4.27 7.77 10.07
CA LYS A 6 -4.33 6.40 9.58
C LYS A 6 -2.95 5.77 9.60
N TRP A 7 -2.87 4.53 10.03
CA TRP A 7 -1.63 3.74 10.08
C TRP A 7 -1.76 2.52 9.18
N ALA A 8 -0.68 2.19 8.47
CA ALA A 8 -0.55 0.93 7.76
C ALA A 8 0.93 0.55 7.60
N PHE A 9 1.22 -0.75 7.47
CA PHE A 9 2.55 -1.22 7.13
C PHE A 9 2.72 -1.13 5.60
N ASN A 10 3.59 -0.23 5.13
CA ASN A 10 3.67 0.24 3.73
C ASN A 10 2.45 1.10 3.33
N ALA A 11 2.14 2.10 4.15
CA ALA A 11 0.93 2.91 4.07
C ALA A 11 0.67 3.59 2.71
N ASN A 12 1.70 3.77 1.88
CA ASN A 12 1.54 4.26 0.51
C ASN A 12 0.64 3.32 -0.32
N PHE A 13 0.79 2.01 -0.15
CA PHE A 13 -0.02 1.04 -0.88
C PHE A 13 -1.50 1.16 -0.51
N GLU A 14 -1.83 1.19 0.78
CA GLU A 14 -3.21 1.34 1.26
C GLU A 14 -3.79 2.68 0.85
N ARG A 15 -3.02 3.77 0.94
CA ARG A 15 -3.44 5.10 0.54
C ARG A 15 -3.80 5.16 -0.94
N VAL A 16 -2.95 4.65 -1.81
CA VAL A 16 -3.15 4.66 -3.26
C VAL A 16 -4.33 3.76 -3.65
N CYS A 17 -4.41 2.55 -3.11
CA CYS A 17 -5.51 1.62 -3.39
C CYS A 17 -6.85 2.17 -2.91
N LEU A 18 -6.90 2.75 -1.69
CA LEU A 18 -8.11 3.36 -1.16
C LEU A 18 -8.54 4.59 -1.98
N SER A 19 -7.58 5.41 -2.40
CA SER A 19 -7.85 6.56 -3.28
C SER A 19 -8.50 6.10 -4.58
N ARG A 20 -7.97 5.07 -5.20
CA ARG A 20 -8.55 4.51 -6.43
C ARG A 20 -9.95 3.97 -6.20
N TYR A 21 -10.15 3.19 -5.15
CA TYR A 21 -11.44 2.62 -4.81
C TYR A 21 -12.51 3.69 -4.56
N LEU A 22 -12.19 4.74 -3.80
CA LEU A 22 -13.10 5.84 -3.52
C LEU A 22 -13.49 6.60 -4.80
N ARG A 23 -12.52 6.84 -5.70
CA ARG A 23 -12.80 7.46 -7.00
C ARG A 23 -13.69 6.60 -7.89
N ASP A 24 -13.49 5.30 -7.90
CA ASP A 24 -14.32 4.36 -8.66
C ASP A 24 -15.77 4.34 -8.12
N LEU A 25 -15.98 4.67 -6.84
CA LEU A 25 -17.29 4.89 -6.23
C LEU A 25 -17.85 6.30 -6.45
N GLY A 26 -17.15 7.17 -7.19
CA GLY A 26 -17.58 8.54 -7.45
C GLY A 26 -17.39 9.49 -6.25
N VAL A 27 -16.60 9.10 -5.25
CA VAL A 27 -16.28 9.96 -4.10
C VAL A 27 -15.21 10.96 -4.51
N SER A 28 -15.50 12.27 -4.32
CA SER A 28 -14.49 13.31 -4.49
C SER A 28 -13.44 13.24 -3.38
N LEU A 29 -12.17 13.35 -3.74
CA LEU A 29 -11.05 13.39 -2.81
C LEU A 29 -10.63 14.82 -2.45
N ASP A 30 -11.20 15.83 -3.10
CA ASP A 30 -10.86 17.26 -2.89
C ASP A 30 -10.99 17.72 -1.43
N PRO A 31 -12.03 17.29 -0.65
CA PRO A 31 -12.13 17.66 0.75
C PRO A 31 -10.99 17.13 1.64
N PHE A 32 -10.20 16.21 1.12
CA PHE A 32 -9.07 15.59 1.83
C PHE A 32 -7.72 16.22 1.45
N HIS A 33 -7.71 17.19 0.53
CA HIS A 33 -6.57 17.99 0.13
C HIS A 33 -6.81 19.45 0.54
N ASP A 34 -6.56 19.76 1.80
CA ASP A 34 -6.67 21.14 2.29
C ASP A 34 -5.58 22.03 1.68
N ASN A 35 -6.00 22.97 0.82
CA ASN A 35 -5.26 24.17 0.42
C ASN A 35 -3.87 24.02 -0.22
N HIS A 36 -3.50 22.89 -0.80
CA HIS A 36 -2.22 22.81 -1.48
C HIS A 36 -2.29 23.48 -2.87
N PRO A 37 -1.36 24.41 -3.22
CA PRO A 37 -1.38 25.13 -4.49
C PRO A 37 -1.20 24.25 -5.74
N LEU A 38 -0.89 22.95 -5.57
CA LEU A 38 -0.77 21.94 -6.63
C LEU A 38 -2.00 21.05 -6.75
N SER A 39 -3.16 21.52 -6.29
CA SER A 39 -4.36 20.74 -6.00
C SER A 39 -4.97 19.96 -7.18
N THR A 40 -4.74 20.33 -8.41
CA THR A 40 -5.40 19.68 -9.57
C THR A 40 -4.79 18.34 -9.97
N GLU A 41 -3.48 18.14 -9.79
CA GLU A 41 -2.82 16.87 -10.09
C GLU A 41 -2.76 15.94 -8.88
N CYS A 42 -2.62 16.51 -7.69
CA CYS A 42 -2.60 15.75 -6.43
C CYS A 42 -3.99 15.27 -5.97
N ALA A 43 -5.08 15.85 -6.48
CA ALA A 43 -6.48 15.44 -6.18
C ALA A 43 -6.83 14.00 -6.58
N ARG A 44 -5.87 13.25 -7.14
CA ARG A 44 -6.04 11.82 -7.46
C ARG A 44 -5.90 10.91 -6.25
N PHE A 45 -5.23 11.36 -5.21
CA PHE A 45 -4.86 10.56 -4.03
C PHE A 45 -5.34 11.23 -2.75
N LEU A 46 -5.57 10.44 -1.71
CA LEU A 46 -5.83 10.94 -0.36
C LEU A 46 -4.59 11.66 0.16
N ASN A 47 -4.81 12.79 0.88
CA ASN A 47 -3.74 13.58 1.47
C ASN A 47 -2.79 12.72 2.33
N PRO A 48 -1.48 12.69 2.00
CA PRO A 48 -0.50 11.88 2.71
C PRO A 48 -0.30 12.28 4.17
N GLU A 49 -0.49 13.56 4.54
CA GLU A 49 -0.27 14.07 5.91
C GLU A 49 -1.09 13.33 6.97
N SER A 50 -2.24 12.78 6.59
CA SER A 50 -3.09 11.99 7.48
C SER A 50 -2.66 10.53 7.62
N TRP A 51 -1.55 10.14 7.01
CA TRP A 51 -1.04 8.78 7.03
C TRP A 51 0.30 8.70 7.75
N ARG A 52 0.51 7.59 8.46
CA ARG A 52 1.77 7.20 9.08
C ARG A 52 2.07 5.77 8.66
N CYS A 53 3.33 5.47 8.41
CA CYS A 53 3.78 4.18 7.91
C CYS A 53 4.58 3.43 8.99
N SER A 54 4.06 2.29 9.44
CA SER A 54 4.74 1.45 10.44
C SER A 54 6.05 0.87 9.91
N MET A 55 6.19 0.71 8.59
CA MET A 55 7.44 0.28 7.94
C MET A 55 8.52 1.39 8.05
N VAL A 56 8.14 2.67 7.85
CA VAL A 56 9.06 3.81 8.05
C VAL A 56 9.50 3.88 9.52
N TRP A 57 8.57 3.67 10.45
CA TRP A 57 8.92 3.59 11.87
C TRP A 57 9.91 2.46 12.15
N ALA A 58 9.65 1.26 11.63
CA ALA A 58 10.55 0.12 11.76
C ALA A 58 11.94 0.43 11.15
N ALA A 59 11.99 1.07 9.98
CA ALA A 59 13.24 1.48 9.32
C ALA A 59 14.05 2.44 10.20
N THR A 60 13.39 3.45 10.79
CA THR A 60 14.03 4.42 11.70
C THR A 60 14.65 3.73 12.93
N MET A 61 14.08 2.61 13.34
CA MET A 61 14.59 1.79 14.46
C MET A 61 15.61 0.72 14.04
N GLY A 62 16.02 0.67 12.76
CA GLY A 62 16.93 -0.34 12.23
C GLY A 62 16.33 -1.76 12.16
N LEU A 63 14.99 -1.87 12.15
CA LEU A 63 14.29 -3.14 12.06
C LEU A 63 14.10 -3.58 10.59
N PRO A 64 13.77 -4.87 10.33
CA PRO A 64 13.48 -5.34 8.98
C PRO A 64 12.32 -4.59 8.31
N LEU A 65 12.35 -4.50 6.96
CA LEU A 65 11.32 -3.82 6.18
C LEU A 65 10.16 -4.75 5.74
N SER A 66 9.89 -5.80 6.51
CA SER A 66 8.75 -6.68 6.31
C SER A 66 7.96 -6.86 7.59
N LEU A 67 6.64 -6.90 7.49
CA LEU A 67 5.74 -7.08 8.64
C LEU A 67 6.11 -8.34 9.45
N GLU A 68 6.36 -9.46 8.74
CA GLU A 68 6.79 -10.72 9.33
C GLU A 68 8.13 -10.58 10.07
N GLY A 69 9.12 -9.90 9.44
CA GLY A 69 10.45 -9.72 10.01
C GLY A 69 10.43 -8.84 11.26
N VAL A 70 9.70 -7.73 11.23
CA VAL A 70 9.55 -6.86 12.42
C VAL A 70 8.84 -7.62 13.54
N GLY A 71 7.76 -8.33 13.22
CA GLY A 71 7.04 -9.14 14.21
C GLY A 71 7.93 -10.18 14.87
N ALA A 72 8.80 -10.86 14.11
CA ALA A 72 9.73 -11.84 14.62
C ALA A 72 10.77 -11.21 15.57
N VAL A 73 11.38 -10.07 15.17
CA VAL A 73 12.37 -9.38 16.01
C VAL A 73 11.76 -8.86 17.30
N LEU A 74 10.53 -8.37 17.26
CA LEU A 74 9.81 -7.84 18.43
C LEU A 74 9.17 -8.93 19.31
N GLY A 75 9.34 -10.22 18.97
CA GLY A 75 8.78 -11.33 19.73
C GLY A 75 7.25 -11.33 19.71
N LEU A 76 6.65 -10.86 18.65
CA LEU A 76 5.20 -10.98 18.44
C LEU A 76 4.94 -12.41 17.96
N GLU A 77 4.44 -13.25 18.86
CA GLU A 77 4.09 -14.62 18.53
C GLU A 77 3.07 -14.66 17.40
N LYS A 78 3.45 -15.29 16.29
CA LYS A 78 2.52 -15.55 15.19
C LYS A 78 2.81 -16.85 14.50
N GLN A 79 1.79 -17.67 14.51
CA GLN A 79 1.74 -18.81 13.62
C GLN A 79 1.75 -18.30 12.18
N LYS A 80 2.78 -18.69 11.47
CA LYS A 80 2.98 -18.44 10.04
C LYS A 80 1.79 -19.00 9.26
N LEU A 81 0.93 -18.15 8.72
CA LEU A 81 -0.03 -18.57 7.71
C LEU A 81 0.73 -18.62 6.37
N THR A 82 1.36 -19.75 6.10
CA THR A 82 2.05 -20.03 4.83
C THR A 82 1.12 -19.89 3.62
N GLU A 83 -0.18 -20.01 3.84
CA GLU A 83 -1.23 -19.92 2.82
C GLU A 83 -1.49 -18.50 2.31
N GLY A 84 -1.04 -17.45 3.02
CA GLY A 84 -1.35 -16.06 2.68
C GLY A 84 -0.87 -15.64 1.30
N LYS A 85 0.35 -16.03 0.92
CA LYS A 85 0.91 -15.71 -0.41
C LYS A 85 0.12 -16.33 -1.55
N ASP A 86 -0.37 -17.54 -1.37
CA ASP A 86 -1.17 -18.25 -2.38
C ASP A 86 -2.57 -17.62 -2.49
N LEU A 87 -3.14 -17.17 -1.37
CA LEU A 87 -4.43 -16.46 -1.34
C LEU A 87 -4.32 -15.09 -2.02
N ILE A 88 -3.26 -14.32 -1.73
CA ILE A 88 -2.96 -13.06 -2.43
C ILE A 88 -2.86 -13.32 -3.93
N LYS A 89 -2.06 -14.30 -4.35
CA LYS A 89 -1.90 -14.64 -5.75
C LYS A 89 -3.23 -15.04 -6.40
N TYR A 90 -4.03 -15.84 -5.71
CA TYR A 90 -5.29 -16.33 -6.23
C TYR A 90 -6.30 -15.21 -6.51
N PHE A 91 -6.43 -14.22 -5.61
CA PHE A 91 -7.43 -13.16 -5.73
C PHE A 91 -6.89 -11.87 -6.40
N SER A 92 -5.60 -11.61 -6.34
CA SER A 92 -5.03 -10.33 -6.80
C SER A 92 -4.35 -10.43 -8.17
N VAL A 93 -3.91 -11.63 -8.58
CA VAL A 93 -3.25 -11.81 -9.88
C VAL A 93 -4.26 -12.29 -10.93
N PRO A 94 -4.27 -11.70 -12.13
CA PRO A 94 -5.08 -12.21 -13.24
C PRO A 94 -4.77 -13.67 -13.53
N CYS A 95 -5.79 -14.48 -13.85
CA CYS A 95 -5.64 -15.87 -14.22
C CYS A 95 -5.87 -16.05 -15.74
N ALA A 96 -5.20 -17.04 -16.32
CA ALA A 96 -5.43 -17.38 -17.73
C ALA A 96 -6.86 -17.91 -17.94
N PRO A 97 -7.58 -17.47 -18.98
CA PRO A 97 -8.89 -18.00 -19.32
C PRO A 97 -8.75 -19.43 -19.82
N THR A 98 -9.48 -20.35 -19.20
CA THR A 98 -9.52 -21.78 -19.57
C THR A 98 -10.96 -22.27 -19.59
N LYS A 99 -11.21 -23.41 -20.26
CA LYS A 99 -12.55 -24.04 -20.21
C LYS A 99 -12.94 -24.43 -18.77
N ALA A 100 -11.98 -24.85 -17.96
CA ALA A 100 -12.22 -25.28 -16.58
C ALA A 100 -12.63 -24.13 -15.67
N ASN A 101 -12.16 -22.89 -15.93
CA ASN A 101 -12.52 -21.72 -15.14
C ASN A 101 -13.63 -20.87 -15.77
N GLY A 102 -14.30 -21.36 -16.82
CA GLY A 102 -15.36 -20.65 -17.53
C GLY A 102 -14.88 -19.43 -18.31
N GLY A 103 -13.60 -19.40 -18.73
CA GLY A 103 -13.02 -18.31 -19.53
C GLY A 103 -12.70 -17.05 -18.72
N ARG A 104 -12.74 -17.10 -17.37
CA ARG A 104 -12.48 -15.93 -16.54
C ARG A 104 -11.00 -15.56 -16.49
N THR A 105 -10.74 -14.27 -16.38
CA THR A 105 -9.39 -13.69 -16.24
C THR A 105 -9.08 -13.26 -14.80
N ARG A 106 -10.07 -13.30 -13.88
CA ARG A 106 -9.92 -12.94 -12.48
C ARG A 106 -10.77 -13.83 -11.58
N ASN A 107 -10.24 -14.17 -10.42
CA ASN A 107 -10.98 -14.86 -9.38
C ASN A 107 -11.68 -13.83 -8.46
N HIS A 108 -12.95 -14.04 -8.21
CA HIS A 108 -13.78 -13.26 -7.30
C HIS A 108 -14.13 -14.08 -6.05
N PRO A 109 -14.56 -13.46 -4.95
CA PRO A 109 -14.90 -14.13 -3.71
C PRO A 109 -15.88 -15.32 -3.89
N PHE A 110 -16.88 -15.15 -4.73
CA PHE A 110 -17.91 -16.17 -5.00
C PHE A 110 -17.39 -17.40 -5.77
N HIS A 111 -16.22 -17.31 -6.40
CA HIS A 111 -15.60 -18.49 -7.07
C HIS A 111 -14.96 -19.48 -6.08
N ALA A 112 -14.57 -19.01 -4.89
CA ALA A 112 -13.97 -19.82 -3.84
C ALA A 112 -14.25 -19.20 -2.45
N PRO A 113 -15.49 -19.34 -1.94
CA PRO A 113 -15.90 -18.71 -0.67
C PRO A 113 -14.99 -19.08 0.51
N ASP A 114 -14.59 -20.35 0.62
CA ASP A 114 -13.73 -20.80 1.72
C ASP A 114 -12.34 -20.14 1.68
N LYS A 115 -11.75 -20.01 0.47
CA LYS A 115 -10.49 -19.30 0.28
C LYS A 115 -10.64 -17.81 0.59
N TRP A 116 -11.80 -17.23 0.29
CA TRP A 116 -12.08 -15.84 0.61
C TRP A 116 -12.18 -15.62 2.12
N GLU A 117 -12.83 -16.52 2.86
CA GLU A 117 -12.84 -16.45 4.33
C GLU A 117 -11.45 -16.60 4.93
N ALA A 118 -10.63 -17.52 4.40
CA ALA A 118 -9.24 -17.66 4.81
C ALA A 118 -8.43 -16.38 4.50
N PHE A 119 -8.67 -15.75 3.36
CA PHE A 119 -8.01 -14.50 2.97
C PHE A 119 -8.38 -13.33 3.88
N LYS A 120 -9.65 -13.22 4.27
CA LYS A 120 -10.09 -12.23 5.28
C LYS A 120 -9.40 -12.44 6.63
N LYS A 121 -9.32 -13.68 7.10
CA LYS A 121 -8.61 -14.01 8.35
C LYS A 121 -7.11 -13.67 8.27
N TYR A 122 -6.49 -13.91 7.13
CA TYR A 122 -5.11 -13.52 6.89
C TYR A 122 -4.94 -12.01 7.01
N ASN A 123 -5.78 -11.22 6.33
CA ASN A 123 -5.74 -9.75 6.40
C ASN A 123 -5.96 -9.22 7.82
N ILE A 124 -6.93 -9.77 8.57
CA ILE A 124 -7.16 -9.39 9.97
C ILE A 124 -5.89 -9.62 10.81
N ARG A 125 -5.22 -10.74 10.61
CA ARG A 125 -3.98 -11.04 11.33
C ARG A 125 -2.84 -10.07 10.98
N ASP A 126 -2.70 -9.67 9.73
CA ASP A 126 -1.71 -8.67 9.34
C ASP A 126 -1.94 -7.35 10.07
N VAL A 127 -3.20 -6.89 10.16
CA VAL A 127 -3.59 -5.70 10.92
C VAL A 127 -3.30 -5.86 12.42
N GLU A 128 -3.64 -7.00 13.03
CA GLU A 128 -3.32 -7.29 14.44
C GLU A 128 -1.81 -7.27 14.71
N THR A 129 -1.02 -7.77 13.74
CA THR A 129 0.45 -7.71 13.83
C THR A 129 0.94 -6.29 13.83
N GLU A 130 0.43 -5.47 12.93
CA GLU A 130 0.78 -4.07 12.83
C GLU A 130 0.44 -3.31 14.12
N ILE A 131 -0.75 -3.55 14.69
CA ILE A 131 -1.14 -2.98 15.99
C ILE A 131 -0.12 -3.39 17.07
N GLY A 132 0.25 -4.66 17.13
CA GLY A 132 1.25 -5.15 18.06
C GLY A 132 2.63 -4.51 17.87
N ILE A 133 3.06 -4.27 16.63
CA ILE A 133 4.30 -3.55 16.32
C ILE A 133 4.22 -2.11 16.84
N LYS A 134 3.13 -1.41 16.52
CA LYS A 134 2.89 -0.05 16.96
C LYS A 134 2.94 0.08 18.48
N ASP A 135 2.30 -0.83 19.21
CA ASP A 135 2.29 -0.84 20.67
C ASP A 135 3.70 -1.05 21.26
N ARG A 136 4.50 -1.94 20.66
CA ARG A 136 5.90 -2.18 21.08
C ARG A 136 6.80 -0.99 20.81
N LEU A 137 6.62 -0.32 19.68
CA LEU A 137 7.40 0.83 19.26
C LEU A 137 6.93 2.15 19.89
N ALA A 138 5.78 2.19 20.55
CA ALA A 138 5.18 3.42 21.10
C ALA A 138 6.11 4.19 22.07
N LYS A 139 7.06 3.49 22.72
CA LYS A 139 8.06 4.10 23.60
C LYS A 139 9.19 4.83 22.85
N PHE A 140 9.28 4.63 21.55
CA PHE A 140 10.32 5.18 20.68
C PHE A 140 9.67 5.91 19.51
N PRO A 141 9.03 7.07 19.74
CA PRO A 141 8.32 7.78 18.69
C PRO A 141 9.28 8.26 17.60
N VAL A 142 8.82 8.23 16.37
CA VAL A 142 9.54 8.79 15.23
C VAL A 142 9.51 10.33 15.34
N PRO A 143 10.65 11.02 15.18
CA PRO A 143 10.70 12.47 15.13
C PRO A 143 9.78 13.04 14.04
N GLU A 144 9.12 14.18 14.30
CA GLU A 144 8.17 14.77 13.34
C GLU A 144 8.84 15.12 12.01
N ALA A 145 10.11 15.56 12.02
CA ALA A 145 10.86 15.81 10.79
C ALA A 145 10.93 14.60 9.83
N VAL A 146 10.98 13.38 10.36
CA VAL A 146 10.96 12.16 9.54
C VAL A 146 9.58 11.97 8.88
N TRP A 147 8.51 12.35 9.57
CA TRP A 147 7.17 12.33 8.99
C TRP A 147 6.99 13.39 7.92
N ASP A 148 7.57 14.58 8.11
CA ASP A 148 7.56 15.64 7.10
C ASP A 148 8.28 15.18 5.83
N GLU A 149 9.47 14.57 5.96
CA GLU A 149 10.20 13.99 4.83
C GLU A 149 9.40 12.87 4.14
N TYR A 150 8.77 11.98 4.92
CA TYR A 150 7.90 10.92 4.39
C TYR A 150 6.73 11.49 3.59
N HIS A 151 6.08 12.56 4.07
CA HIS A 151 4.95 13.17 3.36
C HIS A 151 5.40 13.86 2.07
N ILE A 152 6.54 14.56 2.08
CA ILE A 152 7.14 15.16 0.88
C ILE A 152 7.47 14.09 -0.16
N ASP A 153 8.06 12.96 0.26
CA ASP A 153 8.30 11.81 -0.63
C ASP A 153 7.01 11.30 -1.27
N GLN A 154 5.94 11.17 -0.48
CA GLN A 154 4.64 10.75 -0.99
C GLN A 154 4.06 11.74 -2.02
N GLU A 155 4.19 13.03 -1.77
CA GLU A 155 3.74 14.08 -2.71
C GLU A 155 4.54 14.06 -4.01
N ILE A 156 5.85 13.86 -3.94
CA ILE A 156 6.71 13.73 -5.11
C ILE A 156 6.28 12.52 -5.95
N ASN A 157 6.02 11.39 -5.30
CA ASN A 157 5.58 10.16 -5.96
C ASN A 157 4.18 10.31 -6.57
N ASP A 158 3.25 10.99 -5.90
CA ASP A 158 1.90 11.26 -6.41
C ASP A 158 1.91 12.15 -7.66
N ARG A 159 2.78 13.15 -7.67
CA ARG A 159 2.99 14.06 -8.80
C ARG A 159 3.65 13.35 -9.98
N GLY A 160 4.57 12.44 -9.69
CA GLY A 160 5.39 11.77 -10.69
C GLY A 160 6.40 12.70 -11.36
N VAL A 161 7.08 12.18 -12.35
CA VAL A 161 8.05 12.91 -13.18
C VAL A 161 7.56 12.92 -14.61
N ARG A 162 7.56 14.09 -15.23
CA ARG A 162 7.22 14.22 -16.65
C ARG A 162 8.32 13.55 -17.50
N LEU A 163 7.94 12.57 -18.28
CA LEU A 163 8.82 11.90 -19.24
C LEU A 163 8.66 12.55 -20.62
N ASP A 164 9.78 12.71 -21.31
CA ASP A 164 9.78 12.97 -22.73
C ASP A 164 9.50 11.65 -23.46
N MET A 165 8.25 11.49 -23.89
CA MET A 165 7.80 10.24 -24.52
C MET A 165 8.44 10.05 -25.89
N ASP A 166 8.72 11.11 -26.62
CA ASP A 166 9.33 11.03 -27.95
C ASP A 166 10.77 10.54 -27.83
N LEU A 167 11.54 11.11 -26.91
CA LEU A 167 12.89 10.65 -26.59
C LEU A 167 12.91 9.22 -26.07
N SER A 168 11.95 8.85 -25.22
CA SER A 168 11.83 7.50 -24.67
C SER A 168 11.55 6.46 -25.77
N LEU A 169 10.66 6.76 -26.72
CA LEU A 169 10.34 5.90 -27.84
C LEU A 169 11.53 5.69 -28.79
N ILE A 170 12.34 6.73 -29.02
CA ILE A 170 13.58 6.63 -29.82
C ILE A 170 14.53 5.62 -29.16
N HIS A 171 14.75 5.71 -27.85
CA HIS A 171 15.64 4.79 -27.12
C HIS A 171 15.13 3.35 -27.06
N ILE A 172 13.81 3.14 -27.12
CA ILE A 172 13.22 1.79 -27.18
C ILE A 172 13.33 1.19 -28.58
N SER A 173 13.10 2.00 -29.63
CA SER A 173 13.11 1.55 -31.01
C SER A 173 14.53 1.43 -31.61
N GLU A 174 15.44 2.28 -31.15
CA GLU A 174 16.84 2.33 -31.59
C GLU A 174 17.79 2.27 -30.38
N PRO A 175 17.88 1.13 -29.68
CA PRO A 175 18.80 1.01 -28.55
C PRO A 175 20.23 1.21 -29.06
N THR A 176 20.90 2.29 -28.59
CA THR A 176 22.33 2.50 -28.84
C THR A 176 23.08 1.30 -28.28
N ARG A 177 23.66 0.50 -29.20
CA ARG A 177 24.60 -0.56 -28.82
C ARG A 177 25.83 0.10 -28.22
N PRO A 178 26.35 -0.40 -27.08
CA PRO A 178 27.60 0.07 -26.50
C PRO A 178 28.78 -0.26 -27.43
#